data_becd97efd63db5a9d8053e95da7d59fd
#
_entry.id   becd97efd63db5a9d8053e95da7d59fd
#
_cell.length_a   1.000
_cell.length_b   1.000
_cell.length_c   1.000
_cell.angle_alpha   90.00
_cell.angle_beta   90.00
_cell.angle_gamma   90.00
#
_symmetry.space_group_name_H-M   'P 1'
#
loop_
_entity.id
_entity.type
_entity.pdbx_description
1 polymer ?
#
loop_
_entity_poly.entity_id
_entity_poly.type
_entity_poly.pdbx_seq_one_letter_code
_entity_poly.pdbx_strand_id
1 'polypeptide(L)'
;LSAAIYFVNDSIDIDLDRVHPRKKFRPIAAGKISIRWAIGIAGIMTVAALAIATAISIPMVITAAAYLATNIAYSWWLKNIVLLDVMAVASGFVLRAVAGSIAIDHAIISQSGTSAELNLTISPWLYVVTALGAMFIALAKRRNELSIAGINSEAQRSILSEYTLPLLDNLINVVATATLISYTLYTFSTGVTEANVPSDHSM
;
A
#
# COMPACT_ATOMS: atom_id res chain seq x y z
N LEU A 1 1.43 3.56 11.26
CA LEU A 1 2.12 2.32 10.86
C LEU A 1 3.06 2.51 9.68
N SER A 2 2.62 3.11 8.55
CA SER A 2 3.48 3.27 7.36
C SER A 2 4.82 3.93 7.68
N ALA A 3 4.83 5.04 8.42
CA ALA A 3 6.05 5.73 8.78
C ALA A 3 6.97 4.85 9.66
N ALA A 4 6.41 4.08 10.59
CA ALA A 4 7.17 3.15 11.41
C ALA A 4 7.91 2.11 10.56
N ILE A 5 7.22 1.55 9.55
CA ILE A 5 7.81 0.58 8.63
C ILE A 5 8.93 1.21 7.79
N TYR A 6 8.80 2.47 7.36
CA TYR A 6 9.88 3.16 6.65
C TYR A 6 11.13 3.31 7.53
N PHE A 7 10.99 3.66 8.82
CA PHE A 7 12.14 3.71 9.73
C PHE A 7 12.85 2.36 9.88
N VAL A 8 12.06 1.27 9.98
CA VAL A 8 12.61 -0.10 10.04
C VAL A 8 13.33 -0.46 8.73
N ASN A 9 12.69 -0.24 7.58
CA ASN A 9 13.28 -0.57 6.28
C ASN A 9 14.56 0.23 6.01
N ASP A 10 14.56 1.55 6.27
CA ASP A 10 15.73 2.39 6.10
C ASP A 10 16.87 2.00 7.07
N SER A 11 16.54 1.42 8.22
CA SER A 11 17.53 0.89 9.17
C SER A 11 18.13 -0.44 8.69
N ILE A 12 17.33 -1.30 8.07
CA ILE A 12 17.78 -2.59 7.50
C ILE A 12 18.64 -2.35 6.25
N ASP A 13 18.20 -1.46 5.37
CA ASP A 13 18.84 -1.20 4.08
C ASP A 13 19.96 -0.15 4.14
N ILE A 14 20.44 0.24 5.34
CA ILE A 14 21.36 1.37 5.53
C ILE A 14 22.62 1.28 4.69
N ASP A 15 23.25 0.10 4.57
CA ASP A 15 24.49 -0.07 3.83
C ASP A 15 24.26 0.05 2.31
N LEU A 16 23.15 -0.45 1.81
CA LEU A 16 22.72 -0.29 0.42
C LEU A 16 22.33 1.16 0.11
N ASP A 17 21.67 1.83 1.05
CA ASP A 17 21.26 3.21 0.88
C ASP A 17 22.46 4.17 0.87
N ARG A 18 23.53 3.90 1.61
CA ARG A 18 24.77 4.71 1.63
C ARG A 18 25.48 4.75 0.29
N VAL A 19 25.48 3.65 -0.47
CA VAL A 19 26.12 3.57 -1.80
C VAL A 19 25.22 4.04 -2.92
N HIS A 20 23.90 4.18 -2.67
CA HIS A 20 22.93 4.58 -3.68
C HIS A 20 23.00 6.10 -3.99
N PRO A 21 23.04 6.56 -5.25
CA PRO A 21 23.20 7.97 -5.64
C PRO A 21 22.23 8.95 -4.97
N ARG A 22 20.96 8.55 -4.81
CA ARG A 22 19.89 9.39 -4.24
C ARG A 22 19.57 9.05 -2.78
N LYS A 23 19.59 7.76 -2.41
CA LYS A 23 19.16 7.30 -1.09
C LYS A 23 20.17 7.61 0.01
N LYS A 24 21.45 7.85 -0.30
CA LYS A 24 22.49 8.26 0.65
C LYS A 24 22.15 9.54 1.43
N PHE A 25 21.20 10.34 0.93
CA PHE A 25 20.74 11.54 1.62
C PHE A 25 19.60 11.29 2.60
N ARG A 26 19.09 10.05 2.71
CA ARG A 26 18.10 9.69 3.73
C ARG A 26 18.67 9.94 5.13
N PRO A 27 17.86 10.39 6.09
CA PRO A 27 18.36 10.78 7.42
C PRO A 27 19.16 9.70 8.14
N ILE A 28 18.77 8.43 8.02
CA ILE A 28 19.46 7.29 8.66
C ILE A 28 20.75 6.97 7.89
N ALA A 29 20.71 6.87 6.57
CA ALA A 29 21.88 6.61 5.74
C ALA A 29 22.94 7.73 5.87
N ALA A 30 22.49 8.99 5.95
CA ALA A 30 23.32 10.17 6.14
C ALA A 30 23.86 10.33 7.59
N GLY A 31 23.50 9.43 8.50
CA GLY A 31 23.96 9.48 9.90
C GLY A 31 23.31 10.56 10.76
N LYS A 32 22.28 11.28 10.26
CA LYS A 32 21.55 12.31 11.02
C LYS A 32 20.68 11.73 12.13
N ILE A 33 20.21 10.50 11.96
CA ILE A 33 19.42 9.73 12.94
C ILE A 33 20.13 8.40 13.14
N SER A 34 20.44 8.04 14.39
CA SER A 34 21.03 6.74 14.68
C SER A 34 19.98 5.63 14.54
N ILE A 35 20.40 4.42 14.16
CA ILE A 35 19.54 3.23 14.02
C ILE A 35 18.75 2.97 15.32
N ARG A 36 19.37 3.15 16.48
CA ARG A 36 18.71 2.94 17.79
C ARG A 36 17.51 3.87 17.97
N TRP A 37 17.67 5.15 17.65
CA TRP A 37 16.58 6.12 17.70
C TRP A 37 15.52 5.83 16.66
N ALA A 38 15.91 5.46 15.44
CA ALA A 38 14.96 5.10 14.36
C ALA A 38 14.07 3.92 14.77
N ILE A 39 14.66 2.85 15.31
CA ILE A 39 13.91 1.66 15.77
C ILE A 39 13.05 2.00 16.99
N GLY A 40 13.55 2.80 17.93
CA GLY A 40 12.78 3.26 19.09
C GLY A 40 11.54 4.06 18.68
N ILE A 41 11.69 5.01 17.77
CA ILE A 41 10.58 5.81 17.21
C ILE A 41 9.59 4.89 16.48
N ALA A 42 10.08 3.95 15.65
CA ALA A 42 9.24 2.99 14.94
C ALA A 42 8.41 2.13 15.91
N GLY A 43 9.03 1.67 17.00
CA GLY A 43 8.32 0.92 18.06
C GLY A 43 7.21 1.74 18.72
N ILE A 44 7.51 2.98 19.14
CA ILE A 44 6.52 3.88 19.75
C ILE A 44 5.36 4.14 18.77
N MET A 45 5.66 4.44 17.50
CA MET A 45 4.64 4.70 16.49
C MET A 45 3.78 3.47 16.21
N THR A 46 4.36 2.27 16.24
CA THR A 46 3.63 1.01 16.06
C THR A 46 2.68 0.76 17.23
N VAL A 47 3.16 0.90 18.47
CA VAL A 47 2.33 0.73 19.67
C VAL A 47 1.20 1.76 19.70
N ALA A 48 1.48 3.02 19.43
CA ALA A 48 0.48 4.08 19.37
C ALA A 48 -0.57 3.80 18.29
N ALA A 49 -0.16 3.36 17.09
CA ALA A 49 -1.10 3.05 16.03
C ALA A 49 -1.98 1.82 16.34
N LEU A 50 -1.44 0.80 17.01
CA LEU A 50 -2.22 -0.35 17.45
C LEU A 50 -3.18 0.04 18.59
N ALA A 51 -2.77 0.89 19.52
CA ALA A 51 -3.64 1.41 20.58
C ALA A 51 -4.81 2.23 19.98
N ILE A 52 -4.55 3.05 18.95
CA ILE A 52 -5.62 3.76 18.23
C ILE A 52 -6.54 2.74 17.50
N ALA A 53 -5.98 1.73 16.87
CA ALA A 53 -6.77 0.71 16.19
C ALA A 53 -7.69 -0.04 17.14
N THR A 54 -7.23 -0.38 18.35
CA THR A 54 -8.08 -1.03 19.38
C THR A 54 -9.19 -0.12 19.90
N ALA A 55 -8.94 1.19 19.96
CA ALA A 55 -9.96 2.17 20.36
C ALA A 55 -11.05 2.37 19.28
N ILE A 56 -10.75 2.08 18.00
CA ILE A 56 -11.71 2.18 16.91
C ILE A 56 -12.57 0.93 16.85
N SER A 57 -11.99 -0.23 16.48
CA SER A 57 -12.73 -1.47 16.31
C SER A 57 -11.82 -2.70 16.14
N ILE A 58 -12.38 -3.89 16.36
CA ILE A 58 -11.67 -5.16 16.09
C ILE A 58 -11.27 -5.30 14.61
N PRO A 59 -12.14 -5.01 13.61
CA PRO A 59 -11.74 -5.02 12.20
C PRO A 59 -10.55 -4.11 11.89
N MET A 60 -10.46 -2.94 12.54
CA MET A 60 -9.30 -2.05 12.39
C MET A 60 -8.02 -2.71 12.91
N VAL A 61 -8.07 -3.39 14.04
CA VAL A 61 -6.91 -4.13 14.59
C VAL A 61 -6.45 -5.23 13.62
N ILE A 62 -7.42 -6.01 13.09
CA ILE A 62 -7.11 -7.08 12.10
C ILE A 62 -6.45 -6.48 10.86
N THR A 63 -6.99 -5.38 10.34
CA THR A 63 -6.42 -4.69 9.17
C THR A 63 -5.02 -4.14 9.45
N ALA A 64 -4.80 -3.55 10.62
CA ALA A 64 -3.48 -3.07 11.05
C ALA A 64 -2.48 -4.22 11.20
N ALA A 65 -2.89 -5.34 11.78
CA ALA A 65 -2.07 -6.55 11.92
C ALA A 65 -1.73 -7.16 10.54
N ALA A 66 -2.71 -7.26 9.64
CA ALA A 66 -2.50 -7.72 8.27
C ALA A 66 -1.51 -6.80 7.52
N TYR A 67 -1.62 -5.49 7.70
CA TYR A 67 -0.70 -4.53 7.12
C TYR A 67 0.74 -4.72 7.63
N LEU A 68 0.92 -4.90 8.94
CA LEU A 68 2.23 -5.20 9.53
C LEU A 68 2.79 -6.51 9.00
N ALA A 69 1.98 -7.59 9.03
CA ALA A 69 2.40 -8.91 8.55
C ALA A 69 2.84 -8.88 7.08
N THR A 70 2.07 -8.21 6.22
CA THR A 70 2.42 -8.05 4.79
C THR A 70 3.75 -7.30 4.62
N ASN A 71 3.99 -6.23 5.38
CA ASN A 71 5.24 -5.47 5.27
C ASN A 71 6.43 -6.23 5.84
N ILE A 72 6.26 -6.99 6.91
CA ILE A 72 7.31 -7.88 7.46
C ILE A 72 7.63 -8.98 6.43
N ALA A 73 6.62 -9.67 5.89
CA ALA A 73 6.80 -10.68 4.86
C ALA A 73 7.47 -10.10 3.60
N TYR A 74 7.10 -8.88 3.20
CA TYR A 74 7.75 -8.16 2.11
C TYR A 74 9.24 -7.94 2.39
N SER A 75 9.58 -7.43 3.58
CA SER A 75 10.96 -7.09 3.91
C SER A 75 11.87 -8.30 3.98
N TRP A 76 11.36 -9.47 4.41
CA TRP A 76 12.15 -10.67 4.56
C TRP A 76 12.18 -11.56 3.33
N TRP A 77 11.08 -11.71 2.63
CA TRP A 77 10.91 -12.74 1.62
C TRP A 77 10.28 -12.26 0.32
N LEU A 78 9.10 -11.61 0.34
CA LEU A 78 8.32 -11.33 -0.86
C LEU A 78 9.04 -10.38 -1.83
N LYS A 79 9.89 -9.49 -1.33
CA LYS A 79 10.70 -8.57 -2.15
C LYS A 79 11.69 -9.27 -3.08
N ASN A 80 11.95 -10.57 -2.87
CA ASN A 80 12.90 -11.37 -3.66
C ASN A 80 12.20 -12.32 -4.64
N ILE A 81 10.87 -12.28 -4.75
CA ILE A 81 10.09 -13.15 -5.65
C ILE A 81 9.39 -12.27 -6.68
N VAL A 82 9.60 -12.60 -7.96
CA VAL A 82 8.99 -11.90 -9.11
C VAL A 82 7.48 -11.85 -8.96
N LEU A 83 6.90 -10.71 -9.26
CA LEU A 83 5.49 -10.37 -9.10
C LEU A 83 5.02 -10.26 -7.65
N LEU A 84 5.46 -11.10 -6.72
CA LEU A 84 5.07 -11.00 -5.31
C LEU A 84 5.56 -9.70 -4.67
N ASP A 85 6.71 -9.18 -5.11
CA ASP A 85 7.21 -7.87 -4.68
C ASP A 85 6.25 -6.73 -5.06
N VAL A 86 5.70 -6.76 -6.27
CA VAL A 86 4.73 -5.79 -6.75
C VAL A 86 3.36 -5.98 -6.09
N MET A 87 2.90 -7.23 -5.97
CA MET A 87 1.63 -7.56 -5.32
C MET A 87 1.62 -7.18 -3.84
N ALA A 88 2.72 -7.39 -3.12
CA ALA A 88 2.83 -6.99 -1.72
C ALA A 88 2.78 -5.47 -1.54
N VAL A 89 3.38 -4.71 -2.46
CA VAL A 89 3.23 -3.25 -2.46
C VAL A 89 1.77 -2.85 -2.70
N ALA A 90 1.11 -3.45 -3.70
CA ALA A 90 -0.28 -3.17 -4.03
C ALA A 90 -1.22 -3.52 -2.86
N SER A 91 -1.03 -4.66 -2.19
CA SER A 91 -1.83 -5.05 -1.02
C SER A 91 -1.71 -4.04 0.13
N GLY A 92 -0.54 -3.42 0.32
CA GLY A 92 -0.35 -2.35 1.29
C GLY A 92 -1.21 -1.11 0.99
N PHE A 93 -1.47 -0.79 -0.28
CA PHE A 93 -2.39 0.30 -0.66
C PHE A 93 -3.85 -0.10 -0.41
N VAL A 94 -4.23 -1.33 -0.77
CA VAL A 94 -5.59 -1.84 -0.51
C VAL A 94 -5.90 -1.86 0.99
N LEU A 95 -4.98 -2.37 1.83
CA LEU A 95 -5.17 -2.41 3.27
C LEU A 95 -5.33 -1.01 3.88
N ARG A 96 -4.67 0.01 3.33
CA ARG A 96 -4.90 1.41 3.76
C ARG A 96 -6.29 1.91 3.36
N ALA A 97 -6.77 1.56 2.15
CA ALA A 97 -8.12 1.91 1.72
C ALA A 97 -9.18 1.22 2.60
N VAL A 98 -8.98 -0.07 2.94
CA VAL A 98 -9.84 -0.82 3.87
C VAL A 98 -9.84 -0.18 5.25
N ALA A 99 -8.66 0.18 5.79
CA ALA A 99 -8.59 0.87 7.09
C ALA A 99 -9.33 2.22 7.08
N GLY A 100 -9.23 2.96 5.97
CA GLY A 100 -9.98 4.21 5.80
C GLY A 100 -11.49 4.00 5.81
N SER A 101 -11.98 2.97 5.11
CA SER A 101 -13.40 2.58 5.12
C SER A 101 -13.89 2.25 6.54
N ILE A 102 -13.16 1.38 7.24
CA ILE A 102 -13.50 1.00 8.62
C ILE A 102 -13.56 2.23 9.55
N ALA A 103 -12.63 3.18 9.38
CA ALA A 103 -12.62 4.40 10.18
C ALA A 103 -13.84 5.29 9.91
N ILE A 104 -14.27 5.40 8.65
CA ILE A 104 -15.44 6.17 8.25
C ILE A 104 -16.71 5.51 8.80
N ASP A 105 -16.87 4.19 8.63
CA ASP A 105 -18.02 3.45 9.13
C ASP A 105 -18.15 3.60 10.66
N HIS A 106 -17.03 3.48 11.39
CA HIS A 106 -17.01 3.69 12.83
C HIS A 106 -17.43 5.12 13.21
N ALA A 107 -16.98 6.14 12.48
CA ALA A 107 -17.33 7.53 12.74
C ALA A 107 -18.83 7.78 12.51
N ILE A 108 -19.40 7.21 11.44
CA ILE A 108 -20.84 7.32 11.13
C ILE A 108 -21.68 6.64 12.23
N ILE A 109 -21.33 5.42 12.62
CA ILE A 109 -22.04 4.68 13.68
C ILE A 109 -22.01 5.43 15.01
N SER A 110 -20.85 6.00 15.38
CA SER A 110 -20.71 6.74 16.62
C SER A 110 -21.52 8.03 16.66
N GLN A 111 -21.79 8.66 15.51
CA GLN A 111 -22.57 9.89 15.40
C GLN A 111 -24.08 9.60 15.31
N SER A 112 -24.48 8.54 14.63
CA SER A 112 -25.90 8.23 14.37
C SER A 112 -26.58 7.47 15.50
N GLY A 113 -25.81 6.89 16.44
CA GLY A 113 -26.35 6.06 17.54
C GLY A 113 -27.01 4.76 17.06
N THR A 114 -26.94 4.45 15.78
CA THR A 114 -27.55 3.26 15.18
C THR A 114 -26.48 2.17 15.08
N SER A 115 -26.81 0.97 15.61
CA SER A 115 -26.00 -0.23 15.43
C SER A 115 -26.10 -0.71 13.97
N ALA A 116 -25.60 0.09 13.03
CA ALA A 116 -25.51 -0.33 11.64
C ALA A 116 -24.48 -1.47 11.57
N GLU A 117 -24.87 -2.59 10.94
CA GLU A 117 -23.89 -3.60 10.55
C GLU A 117 -22.77 -2.91 9.75
N LEU A 118 -21.54 -3.38 9.93
CA LEU A 118 -20.35 -2.89 9.21
C LEU A 118 -20.55 -3.10 7.71
N ASN A 119 -21.31 -2.22 7.09
CA ASN A 119 -21.40 -2.13 5.64
C ASN A 119 -20.24 -1.28 5.19
N LEU A 120 -19.19 -1.91 4.64
CA LEU A 120 -18.11 -1.21 3.98
C LEU A 120 -18.71 -0.27 2.92
N THR A 121 -18.79 1.00 3.26
CA THR A 121 -19.45 2.05 2.45
C THR A 121 -18.73 2.26 1.09
N ILE A 122 -17.54 1.66 0.94
CA ILE A 122 -16.73 1.80 -0.26
C ILE A 122 -17.02 0.65 -1.22
N SER A 123 -17.30 1.02 -2.47
CA SER A 123 -17.51 0.06 -3.56
C SER A 123 -16.35 -0.93 -3.69
N PRO A 124 -16.61 -2.25 -3.85
CA PRO A 124 -15.57 -3.24 -4.12
C PRO A 124 -14.68 -2.90 -5.32
N TRP A 125 -15.23 -2.21 -6.30
CA TRP A 125 -14.49 -1.73 -7.47
C TRP A 125 -13.37 -0.74 -7.11
N LEU A 126 -13.55 0.07 -6.07
CA LEU A 126 -12.50 0.99 -5.63
C LEU A 126 -11.27 0.24 -5.10
N TYR A 127 -11.46 -0.89 -4.41
CA TYR A 127 -10.34 -1.73 -3.97
C TYR A 127 -9.60 -2.34 -5.17
N VAL A 128 -10.34 -2.80 -6.19
CA VAL A 128 -9.75 -3.35 -7.42
C VAL A 128 -8.96 -2.27 -8.16
N VAL A 129 -9.52 -1.08 -8.35
CA VAL A 129 -8.83 0.06 -9.00
C VAL A 129 -7.58 0.47 -8.20
N THR A 130 -7.69 0.50 -6.86
CA THR A 130 -6.55 0.82 -5.98
C THR A 130 -5.44 -0.22 -6.11
N ALA A 131 -5.78 -1.51 -6.13
CA ALA A 131 -4.81 -2.59 -6.31
C ALA A 131 -4.10 -2.50 -7.66
N LEU A 132 -4.87 -2.39 -8.75
CA LEU A 132 -4.33 -2.32 -10.10
C LEU A 132 -3.51 -1.05 -10.33
N GLY A 133 -3.99 0.11 -9.85
CA GLY A 133 -3.24 1.36 -9.93
C GLY A 133 -1.92 1.31 -9.16
N ALA A 134 -1.92 0.72 -7.97
CA ALA A 134 -0.69 0.51 -7.19
C ALA A 134 0.27 -0.46 -7.88
N MET A 135 -0.24 -1.55 -8.49
CA MET A 135 0.56 -2.48 -9.29
C MET A 135 1.17 -1.78 -10.51
N PHE A 136 0.40 -0.96 -11.21
CA PHE A 136 0.89 -0.17 -12.35
C PHE A 136 2.08 0.70 -11.94
N ILE A 137 1.96 1.46 -10.85
CA ILE A 137 3.05 2.33 -10.35
C ILE A 137 4.27 1.49 -9.94
N ALA A 138 4.04 0.35 -9.27
CA ALA A 138 5.13 -0.51 -8.84
C ALA A 138 5.86 -1.14 -10.02
N LEU A 139 5.16 -1.64 -11.05
CA LEU A 139 5.74 -2.18 -12.27
C LEU A 139 6.50 -1.10 -13.06
N ALA A 140 5.93 0.09 -13.23
CA ALA A 140 6.59 1.22 -13.88
C ALA A 140 7.89 1.61 -13.16
N LYS A 141 7.89 1.56 -11.83
CA LYS A 141 9.10 1.77 -11.03
C LYS A 141 10.15 0.68 -11.30
N ARG A 142 9.77 -0.61 -11.36
CA ARG A 142 10.69 -1.72 -11.70
C ARG A 142 11.27 -1.56 -13.10
N ARG A 143 10.43 -1.19 -14.06
CA ARG A 143 10.86 -0.90 -15.43
C ARG A 143 11.93 0.21 -15.47
N ASN A 144 11.66 1.30 -14.77
CA ASN A 144 12.62 2.42 -14.71
C ASN A 144 13.92 2.02 -13.99
N GLU A 145 13.85 1.30 -12.90
CA GLU A 145 15.02 0.77 -12.20
C GLU A 145 15.86 -0.13 -13.13
N LEU A 146 15.23 -1.03 -13.88
CA LEU A 146 15.89 -1.92 -14.83
C LEU A 146 16.52 -1.16 -16.02
N SER A 147 15.85 -0.13 -16.55
CA SER A 147 16.38 0.68 -17.66
C SER A 147 17.61 1.51 -17.26
N ILE A 148 17.67 1.97 -16.01
CA ILE A 148 18.81 2.74 -15.48
C ILE A 148 19.97 1.82 -15.09
N ALA A 149 19.68 0.61 -14.63
CA ALA A 149 20.67 -0.34 -14.13
C ALA A 149 21.58 -0.92 -15.23
N GLY A 150 21.17 -0.88 -16.50
CA GLY A 150 22.06 -1.19 -17.64
C GLY A 150 23.36 -0.37 -17.67
N ILE A 151 23.45 0.66 -16.83
CA ILE A 151 24.60 1.57 -16.73
C ILE A 151 25.46 1.29 -15.46
N ASN A 152 24.89 0.67 -14.38
CA ASN A 152 25.58 0.42 -13.12
C ASN A 152 25.10 -0.88 -12.44
N SER A 153 25.67 -2.02 -12.83
CA SER A 153 25.22 -3.36 -12.44
C SER A 153 25.54 -3.80 -11.00
N GLU A 154 26.38 -3.11 -10.25
CA GLU A 154 26.88 -3.60 -8.95
C GLU A 154 26.01 -3.27 -7.72
N ALA A 155 25.06 -2.34 -7.81
CA ALA A 155 24.21 -1.92 -6.69
C ALA A 155 22.75 -2.40 -6.80
N GLN A 156 22.51 -3.45 -7.57
CA GLN A 156 21.18 -3.86 -7.99
C GLN A 156 20.55 -4.90 -7.06
N ARG A 157 19.24 -4.77 -6.78
CA ARG A 157 18.48 -5.85 -6.13
C ARG A 157 18.55 -7.11 -7.00
N SER A 158 18.84 -8.25 -6.39
CA SER A 158 18.95 -9.56 -7.07
C SER A 158 17.72 -9.90 -7.92
N ILE A 159 16.52 -9.47 -7.49
CA ILE A 159 15.27 -9.71 -8.21
C ILE A 159 15.18 -8.99 -9.57
N LEU A 160 15.91 -7.88 -9.77
CA LEU A 160 15.86 -7.18 -11.05
C LEU A 160 16.47 -8.00 -12.19
N SER A 161 17.37 -8.91 -11.90
CA SER A 161 17.96 -9.83 -12.90
C SER A 161 16.94 -10.85 -13.44
N GLU A 162 15.85 -11.09 -12.71
CA GLU A 162 14.78 -12.00 -13.13
C GLU A 162 13.70 -11.31 -13.96
N TYR A 163 13.66 -9.96 -13.97
CA TYR A 163 12.77 -9.18 -14.81
C TYR A 163 13.42 -8.85 -16.15
N THR A 164 12.64 -8.94 -17.23
CA THR A 164 13.02 -8.45 -18.55
C THR A 164 12.19 -7.21 -18.93
N LEU A 165 12.74 -6.28 -19.71
CA LEU A 165 12.00 -5.12 -20.17
C LEU A 165 10.73 -5.49 -20.94
N PRO A 166 10.73 -6.49 -21.88
CA PRO A 166 9.52 -6.91 -22.57
C PRO A 166 8.44 -7.48 -21.62
N LEU A 167 8.85 -8.22 -20.58
CA LEU A 167 7.91 -8.74 -19.58
C LEU A 167 7.24 -7.57 -18.82
N LEU A 168 8.04 -6.60 -18.37
CA LEU A 168 7.52 -5.43 -17.63
C LEU A 168 6.60 -4.59 -18.51
N ASP A 169 6.96 -4.36 -19.79
CA ASP A 169 6.14 -3.62 -20.73
C ASP A 169 4.77 -4.31 -20.96
N ASN A 170 4.76 -5.63 -21.12
CA ASN A 170 3.53 -6.40 -21.26
C ASN A 170 2.67 -6.32 -19.98
N LEU A 171 3.26 -6.51 -18.80
CA LEU A 171 2.55 -6.44 -17.54
C LEU A 171 1.97 -5.03 -17.29
N ILE A 172 2.72 -3.98 -17.59
CA ILE A 172 2.28 -2.59 -17.49
C ILE A 172 1.06 -2.36 -18.39
N ASN A 173 1.09 -2.83 -19.65
CA ASN A 173 -0.03 -2.69 -20.59
C ASN A 173 -1.28 -3.42 -20.09
N VAL A 174 -1.14 -4.66 -19.63
CA VAL A 174 -2.26 -5.45 -19.08
C VAL A 174 -2.87 -4.77 -17.87
N VAL A 175 -2.04 -4.36 -16.91
CA VAL A 175 -2.51 -3.72 -15.67
C VAL A 175 -3.10 -2.34 -15.94
N ALA A 176 -2.54 -1.55 -16.86
CA ALA A 176 -3.10 -0.26 -17.27
C ALA A 176 -4.49 -0.42 -17.88
N THR A 177 -4.65 -1.37 -18.80
CA THR A 177 -5.93 -1.68 -19.44
C THR A 177 -6.96 -2.16 -18.41
N ALA A 178 -6.57 -3.06 -17.53
CA ALA A 178 -7.45 -3.56 -16.46
C ALA A 178 -7.86 -2.43 -15.50
N THR A 179 -6.93 -1.49 -15.17
CA THR A 179 -7.24 -0.32 -14.34
C THR A 179 -8.29 0.56 -14.99
N LEU A 180 -8.16 0.86 -16.29
CA LEU A 180 -9.12 1.68 -17.03
C LEU A 180 -10.51 1.02 -17.06
N ILE A 181 -10.57 -0.27 -17.36
CA ILE A 181 -11.84 -1.03 -17.39
C ILE A 181 -12.48 -1.03 -16.01
N SER A 182 -11.71 -1.35 -14.97
CA SER A 182 -12.21 -1.39 -13.59
C SER A 182 -12.68 -0.02 -13.10
N TYR A 183 -12.00 1.04 -13.46
CA TYR A 183 -12.42 2.41 -13.16
C TYR A 183 -13.73 2.77 -13.87
N THR A 184 -13.86 2.40 -15.14
CA THR A 184 -15.09 2.60 -15.90
C THR A 184 -16.27 1.86 -15.25
N LEU A 185 -16.07 0.58 -14.88
CA LEU A 185 -17.10 -0.20 -14.17
C LEU A 185 -17.45 0.41 -12.80
N TYR A 186 -16.47 0.94 -12.09
CA TYR A 186 -16.69 1.67 -10.84
C TYR A 186 -17.61 2.88 -11.06
N THR A 187 -17.34 3.72 -12.07
CA THR A 187 -18.15 4.91 -12.35
C THR A 187 -19.58 4.57 -12.73
N PHE A 188 -19.80 3.49 -13.50
CA PHE A 188 -21.15 3.02 -13.82
C PHE A 188 -21.88 2.43 -12.61
N SER A 189 -21.17 1.68 -11.75
CA SER A 189 -21.80 1.05 -10.58
C SER A 189 -22.27 2.08 -9.54
N THR A 190 -21.55 3.17 -9.37
CA THR A 190 -21.95 4.26 -8.46
C THR A 190 -23.16 5.04 -8.99
N GLY A 191 -23.20 5.30 -10.29
CA GLY A 191 -24.36 5.98 -10.93
C GLY A 191 -25.66 5.19 -10.87
N VAL A 192 -25.60 3.85 -10.94
CA VAL A 192 -26.80 3.01 -10.84
C VAL A 192 -27.36 2.96 -9.41
N THR A 193 -26.51 3.07 -8.40
CA THR A 193 -26.94 3.05 -6.99
C THR A 193 -27.70 4.32 -6.63
N GLU A 194 -27.30 5.47 -7.16
CA GLU A 194 -28.00 6.75 -6.96
C GLU A 194 -29.34 6.81 -7.69
N ALA A 195 -29.46 6.15 -8.88
CA ALA A 195 -30.69 6.14 -9.66
C ALA A 195 -31.80 5.29 -9.04
N ASN A 196 -31.47 4.37 -8.11
CA ASN A 196 -32.43 3.49 -7.45
C ASN A 196 -32.88 3.96 -6.05
N VAL A 197 -32.53 5.18 -5.63
CA VAL A 197 -33.13 5.78 -4.43
C VAL A 197 -34.58 6.17 -4.80
N PRO A 198 -35.62 5.54 -4.24
CA PRO A 198 -36.99 5.97 -4.48
C PRO A 198 -37.11 7.41 -3.97
N SER A 199 -37.47 8.32 -4.86
CA SER A 199 -37.90 9.65 -4.48
C SER A 199 -39.24 9.51 -3.74
N ASP A 200 -39.19 9.30 -2.43
CA ASP A 200 -40.39 9.33 -1.58
C ASP A 200 -40.85 10.79 -1.50
N HIS A 201 -41.52 11.23 -2.56
CA HIS A 201 -42.37 12.38 -2.55
C HIS A 201 -43.80 11.91 -2.29
N SER A 202 -44.06 11.44 -1.06
CA SER A 202 -45.42 11.40 -0.54
C SER A 202 -45.57 12.57 0.43
N MET A 203 -46.38 13.48 -0.02
CA MET A 203 -46.93 14.61 0.73
C MET A 203 -47.67 14.16 2.02
#